data_7c012f78b61b295a3288154b49706a31
#
_entry.id   7c012f78b61b295a3288154b49706a31
#
_cell.length_a   1.000
_cell.length_b   1.000
_cell.length_c   1.000
_cell.angle_alpha   90.00
_cell.angle_beta   90.00
_cell.angle_gamma   90.00
#
_symmetry.space_group_name_H-M   'P 1'
#
loop_
_entity.id
_entity.type
_entity.pdbx_description
1 polymer ?
#
loop_
_entity_poly.entity_id
_entity_poly.type
_entity_poly.pdbx_seq_one_letter_code
_entity_poly.pdbx_strand_id
1 'polypeptide(L)'
;MRVSILGAGGWGQNLVRVFCELLGDEHVLVCDPREARRTAMKTEHPGIRVSEGPVFEGIDAVVIAAPAVAHAELARKALAAGRHVLVEKPIALTARDAAELVGLAKEKGTILMVDHLLEYHPAVRELKRLIDERRLGRLLHLTSERLNLGVIRSEENALWSLAPHDISVILYLLGEEPSEVAAHGAAYLQPGIEDVAFVTLRFPSGAVGHVHVSWLDPVKTRRLTVVGEEKMAVFDDSEKQAQLFLHDARAEHVEGLLRPRRGGVESIPIPKGEPLRAMAETFLESVRTGTPPASDGQDGLRVVRVLEAAARSMKEGGKPVQTRASEDKGYFVHPSSYVDDGVTIGRGTKIWHFSHVMRGTTIGEGTSVGQNVLIGPNATVGSNVKIQNNVSVYEGVTLEDDVFCGPSSVFTNVYRPRSGFPTDHSKYLKTVIHRGATIGANATIVCGHSLGEHAFVGAGSVVTKDVPAYAIVYGNPARIHGWACQCGQPLEFVKDKATCAACGRKYRKDGEEVRFEEEKR
;
A
#
# COMPACT_ATOMS: atom_id res chain seq x y z
N MET A 1 -25.60 26.14 -10.87
CA MET A 1 -24.20 25.64 -10.85
C MET A 1 -23.53 26.05 -12.16
N ARG A 2 -22.33 26.61 -12.11
CA ARG A 2 -21.52 26.99 -13.27
C ARG A 2 -20.33 26.05 -13.40
N VAL A 3 -20.12 25.50 -14.60
CA VAL A 3 -19.07 24.53 -14.88
C VAL A 3 -18.08 25.10 -15.89
N SER A 4 -16.77 24.95 -15.61
CA SER A 4 -15.70 25.27 -16.55
C SER A 4 -15.12 23.97 -17.11
N ILE A 5 -15.13 23.78 -18.44
CA ILE A 5 -14.59 22.59 -19.12
C ILE A 5 -13.26 22.97 -19.75
N LEU A 6 -12.18 22.35 -19.29
CA LEU A 6 -10.81 22.62 -19.73
C LEU A 6 -10.40 21.59 -20.79
N GLY A 7 -10.40 21.99 -22.04
CA GLY A 7 -10.12 21.17 -23.23
C GLY A 7 -11.37 20.80 -24.02
N ALA A 8 -11.40 21.22 -25.28
CA ALA A 8 -12.46 20.92 -26.26
C ALA A 8 -11.92 20.03 -27.39
N GLY A 9 -11.08 19.03 -27.04
CA GLY A 9 -10.63 17.98 -27.96
C GLY A 9 -11.75 17.00 -28.29
N GLY A 10 -11.43 15.90 -28.99
CA GLY A 10 -12.44 14.93 -29.42
C GLY A 10 -13.32 14.39 -28.27
N TRP A 11 -12.74 14.12 -27.10
CA TRP A 11 -13.53 13.68 -25.94
C TRP A 11 -14.17 14.86 -25.20
N GLY A 12 -13.47 15.98 -25.06
CA GLY A 12 -14.00 17.18 -24.41
C GLY A 12 -15.29 17.71 -25.03
N GLN A 13 -15.48 17.56 -26.35
CA GLN A 13 -16.74 17.91 -27.04
C GLN A 13 -17.93 17.12 -26.52
N ASN A 14 -17.75 15.82 -26.24
CA ASN A 14 -18.81 15.00 -25.64
C ASN A 14 -19.18 15.47 -24.23
N LEU A 15 -18.19 15.87 -23.43
CA LEU A 15 -18.43 16.45 -22.10
C LEU A 15 -19.15 17.80 -22.21
N VAL A 16 -18.75 18.68 -23.15
CA VAL A 16 -19.46 19.94 -23.39
C VAL A 16 -20.93 19.68 -23.72
N ARG A 17 -21.21 18.78 -24.68
CA ARG A 17 -22.58 18.39 -25.04
C ARG A 17 -23.39 17.97 -23.81
N VAL A 18 -22.87 17.02 -23.03
CA VAL A 18 -23.62 16.47 -21.90
C VAL A 18 -23.85 17.53 -20.81
N PHE A 19 -22.83 18.34 -20.48
CA PHE A 19 -23.01 19.38 -19.47
C PHE A 19 -23.92 20.52 -19.95
N CYS A 20 -23.94 20.86 -21.24
CA CYS A 20 -24.91 21.79 -21.83
C CYS A 20 -26.34 21.23 -21.76
N GLU A 21 -26.55 19.95 -22.07
CA GLU A 21 -27.84 19.28 -21.94
C GLU A 21 -28.36 19.25 -20.49
N LEU A 22 -27.47 19.11 -19.50
CA LEU A 22 -27.85 19.02 -18.09
C LEU A 22 -28.05 20.36 -17.39
N LEU A 23 -27.30 21.39 -17.79
CA LEU A 23 -27.26 22.66 -17.08
C LEU A 23 -27.82 23.85 -17.89
N GLY A 24 -27.85 23.74 -19.21
CA GLY A 24 -28.03 24.86 -20.14
C GLY A 24 -26.70 25.53 -20.54
N ASP A 25 -26.61 25.95 -21.77
CA ASP A 25 -25.40 26.54 -22.37
C ASP A 25 -24.83 27.71 -21.54
N GLU A 26 -25.69 28.56 -20.99
CA GLU A 26 -25.32 29.77 -20.23
C GLU A 26 -24.55 29.45 -18.93
N HIS A 27 -24.63 28.22 -18.46
CA HIS A 27 -23.94 27.73 -17.28
C HIS A 27 -22.59 27.06 -17.57
N VAL A 28 -22.26 26.86 -18.88
CA VAL A 28 -21.03 26.19 -19.31
C VAL A 28 -20.02 27.19 -19.86
N LEU A 29 -18.79 27.11 -19.39
CA LEU A 29 -17.63 27.84 -19.90
C LEU A 29 -16.64 26.84 -20.49
N VAL A 30 -16.27 26.97 -21.74
CA VAL A 30 -15.28 26.12 -22.41
C VAL A 30 -13.94 26.85 -22.52
N CYS A 31 -12.89 26.23 -22.01
CA CYS A 31 -11.53 26.78 -22.06
C CYS A 31 -10.66 25.86 -22.95
N ASP A 32 -10.15 26.38 -24.05
CA ASP A 32 -9.19 25.69 -24.92
C ASP A 32 -8.23 26.69 -25.54
N PRO A 33 -6.90 26.46 -25.59
CA PRO A 33 -5.93 27.40 -26.16
C PRO A 33 -6.12 27.57 -27.67
N ARG A 34 -6.74 26.60 -28.35
CA ARG A 34 -6.95 26.63 -29.80
C ARG A 34 -8.22 27.39 -30.14
N GLU A 35 -8.10 28.51 -30.86
CA GLU A 35 -9.23 29.34 -31.27
C GLU A 35 -10.25 28.56 -32.12
N ALA A 36 -9.77 27.72 -33.04
CA ALA A 36 -10.66 26.93 -33.91
C ALA A 36 -11.60 26.00 -33.10
N ARG A 37 -11.13 25.44 -31.98
CA ARG A 37 -11.96 24.61 -31.09
C ARG A 37 -12.98 25.45 -30.34
N ARG A 38 -12.57 26.61 -29.80
CA ARG A 38 -13.50 27.54 -29.15
C ARG A 38 -14.61 27.99 -30.08
N THR A 39 -14.25 28.31 -31.32
CA THR A 39 -15.21 28.73 -32.38
C THR A 39 -16.17 27.60 -32.74
N ALA A 40 -15.68 26.36 -32.91
CA ALA A 40 -16.53 25.19 -33.17
C ALA A 40 -17.55 24.98 -32.04
N MET A 41 -17.10 24.98 -30.77
CA MET A 41 -18.00 24.83 -29.62
C MET A 41 -19.02 25.97 -29.51
N LYS A 42 -18.64 27.20 -29.81
CA LYS A 42 -19.55 28.36 -29.84
C LYS A 42 -20.59 28.29 -30.96
N THR A 43 -20.23 27.64 -32.06
CA THR A 43 -21.17 27.41 -33.20
C THR A 43 -22.19 26.33 -32.85
N GLU A 44 -21.74 25.24 -32.21
CA GLU A 44 -22.60 24.12 -31.81
C GLU A 44 -23.51 24.47 -30.62
N HIS A 45 -22.95 25.24 -29.66
CA HIS A 45 -23.62 25.69 -28.43
C HIS A 45 -23.55 27.24 -28.32
N PRO A 46 -24.45 28.00 -28.97
CA PRO A 46 -24.35 29.45 -29.03
C PRO A 46 -24.39 30.17 -27.69
N GLY A 47 -25.01 29.57 -26.68
CA GLY A 47 -25.15 30.14 -25.34
C GLY A 47 -23.91 30.02 -24.45
N ILE A 48 -22.94 29.13 -24.76
CA ILE A 48 -21.75 28.94 -23.93
C ILE A 48 -20.84 30.17 -23.92
N ARG A 49 -20.03 30.27 -22.86
CA ARG A 49 -18.90 31.18 -22.82
C ARG A 49 -17.63 30.43 -23.23
N VAL A 50 -16.66 31.15 -23.79
CA VAL A 50 -15.37 30.56 -24.17
C VAL A 50 -14.21 31.39 -23.62
N SER A 51 -13.09 30.74 -23.34
CA SER A 51 -11.84 31.38 -22.87
C SER A 51 -10.63 30.65 -23.48
N GLU A 52 -9.54 31.37 -23.67
CA GLU A 52 -8.27 30.77 -24.11
C GLU A 52 -7.60 29.97 -23.00
N GLY A 53 -7.59 30.51 -21.78
CA GLY A 53 -6.98 29.89 -20.60
C GLY A 53 -8.00 29.44 -19.55
N PRO A 54 -7.56 28.63 -18.56
CA PRO A 54 -8.40 28.17 -17.45
C PRO A 54 -9.00 29.34 -16.64
N VAL A 55 -10.29 29.25 -16.34
CA VAL A 55 -11.01 30.21 -15.51
C VAL A 55 -11.63 29.48 -14.32
N PHE A 56 -11.34 29.95 -13.10
CA PHE A 56 -11.84 29.38 -11.85
C PHE A 56 -12.75 30.35 -11.08
N GLU A 57 -12.65 31.64 -11.34
CA GLU A 57 -13.48 32.66 -10.67
C GLU A 57 -14.94 32.61 -11.13
N GLY A 58 -15.86 32.60 -10.17
CA GLY A 58 -17.30 32.51 -10.45
C GLY A 58 -17.75 31.15 -11.03
N ILE A 59 -16.92 30.11 -10.86
CA ILE A 59 -17.17 28.72 -11.27
C ILE A 59 -17.36 27.88 -10.01
N ASP A 60 -18.30 26.94 -10.04
CA ASP A 60 -18.54 25.99 -8.94
C ASP A 60 -17.72 24.71 -9.13
N ALA A 61 -17.65 24.20 -10.35
CA ALA A 61 -16.96 22.95 -10.68
C ALA A 61 -16.16 23.05 -12.00
N VAL A 62 -15.08 22.28 -12.08
CA VAL A 62 -14.17 22.23 -13.23
C VAL A 62 -14.13 20.80 -13.78
N VAL A 63 -14.30 20.67 -15.08
CA VAL A 63 -14.15 19.41 -15.82
C VAL A 63 -12.87 19.48 -16.65
N ILE A 64 -11.95 18.55 -16.44
CA ILE A 64 -10.63 18.56 -17.09
C ILE A 64 -10.59 17.46 -18.16
N ALA A 65 -10.61 17.87 -19.43
CA ALA A 65 -10.53 17.03 -20.63
C ALA A 65 -9.29 17.41 -21.49
N ALA A 66 -8.25 17.90 -20.85
CA ALA A 66 -6.95 18.21 -21.43
C ALA A 66 -6.11 16.93 -21.67
N PRO A 67 -4.93 17.01 -22.30
CA PRO A 67 -4.01 15.89 -22.33
C PRO A 67 -3.56 15.44 -20.93
N ALA A 68 -3.33 14.14 -20.72
CA ALA A 68 -3.05 13.53 -19.41
C ALA A 68 -1.88 14.20 -18.66
N VAL A 69 -0.88 14.68 -19.38
CA VAL A 69 0.28 15.40 -18.80
C VAL A 69 -0.12 16.69 -18.07
N ALA A 70 -1.27 17.29 -18.41
CA ALA A 70 -1.76 18.52 -17.79
C ALA A 70 -2.77 18.27 -16.65
N HIS A 71 -3.25 17.04 -16.46
CA HIS A 71 -4.32 16.74 -15.50
C HIS A 71 -3.96 17.16 -14.09
N ALA A 72 -2.82 16.69 -13.58
CA ALA A 72 -2.41 16.97 -12.20
C ALA A 72 -2.24 18.47 -11.92
N GLU A 73 -1.64 19.23 -12.84
CA GLU A 73 -1.45 20.66 -12.68
C GLU A 73 -2.78 21.43 -12.68
N LEU A 74 -3.66 21.14 -13.65
CA LEU A 74 -4.95 21.79 -13.78
C LEU A 74 -5.87 21.44 -12.59
N ALA A 75 -5.90 20.18 -12.17
CA ALA A 75 -6.67 19.74 -11.01
C ALA A 75 -6.17 20.40 -9.73
N ARG A 76 -4.86 20.49 -9.52
CA ARG A 76 -4.26 21.19 -8.37
C ARG A 76 -4.68 22.66 -8.31
N LYS A 77 -4.62 23.36 -9.43
CA LYS A 77 -5.05 24.77 -9.51
C LYS A 77 -6.54 24.94 -9.20
N ALA A 78 -7.40 24.06 -9.74
CA ALA A 78 -8.84 24.12 -9.50
C ALA A 78 -9.18 23.80 -8.03
N LEU A 79 -8.61 22.73 -7.46
CA LEU A 79 -8.79 22.37 -6.04
C LEU A 79 -8.27 23.46 -5.09
N ALA A 80 -7.10 24.02 -5.37
CA ALA A 80 -6.54 25.13 -4.57
C ALA A 80 -7.44 26.36 -4.58
N ALA A 81 -8.14 26.62 -5.69
CA ALA A 81 -9.17 27.65 -5.79
C ALA A 81 -10.51 27.27 -5.14
N GLY A 82 -10.60 26.11 -4.46
CA GLY A 82 -11.81 25.62 -3.80
C GLY A 82 -12.89 25.15 -4.78
N ARG A 83 -12.53 24.68 -5.98
CA ARG A 83 -13.47 24.18 -6.97
C ARG A 83 -13.58 22.67 -6.90
N HIS A 84 -14.79 22.13 -7.12
CA HIS A 84 -14.99 20.71 -7.34
C HIS A 84 -14.39 20.30 -8.70
N VAL A 85 -13.83 19.11 -8.80
CA VAL A 85 -13.11 18.68 -10.01
C VAL A 85 -13.61 17.33 -10.49
N LEU A 86 -13.93 17.25 -11.78
CA LEU A 86 -14.03 16.01 -12.55
C LEU A 86 -12.84 16.00 -13.52
N VAL A 87 -12.02 14.98 -13.47
CA VAL A 87 -10.85 14.85 -14.34
C VAL A 87 -10.90 13.59 -15.19
N GLU A 88 -10.54 13.73 -16.47
CA GLU A 88 -10.34 12.60 -17.37
C GLU A 88 -9.29 11.62 -16.83
N LYS A 89 -9.44 10.35 -17.21
CA LYS A 89 -8.48 9.31 -16.86
C LYS A 89 -7.17 9.47 -17.68
N PRO A 90 -6.02 9.12 -17.10
CA PRO A 90 -5.80 8.89 -15.67
C PRO A 90 -5.82 10.21 -14.89
N ILE A 91 -6.18 10.17 -13.61
CA ILE A 91 -6.20 11.38 -12.76
C ILE A 91 -4.86 12.11 -12.75
N ALA A 92 -3.77 11.37 -12.81
CA ALA A 92 -2.39 11.83 -12.91
C ALA A 92 -1.52 10.74 -13.52
N LEU A 93 -0.29 11.08 -13.92
CA LEU A 93 0.68 10.11 -14.45
C LEU A 93 1.52 9.44 -13.36
N THR A 94 1.41 9.90 -12.10
CA THR A 94 2.09 9.30 -10.94
C THR A 94 1.14 9.12 -9.76
N ALA A 95 1.34 8.05 -8.99
CA ALA A 95 0.59 7.82 -7.75
C ALA A 95 0.86 8.92 -6.71
N ARG A 96 2.05 9.53 -6.73
CA ARG A 96 2.39 10.68 -5.88
C ARG A 96 1.52 11.88 -6.19
N ASP A 97 1.42 12.28 -7.45
CA ASP A 97 0.58 13.42 -7.85
C ASP A 97 -0.90 13.14 -7.56
N ALA A 98 -1.37 11.91 -7.85
CA ALA A 98 -2.73 11.50 -7.53
C ALA A 98 -3.03 11.58 -6.03
N ALA A 99 -2.10 11.12 -5.16
CA ALA A 99 -2.25 11.20 -3.71
C ALA A 99 -2.26 12.66 -3.20
N GLU A 100 -1.44 13.53 -3.80
CA GLU A 100 -1.45 14.96 -3.50
C GLU A 100 -2.80 15.61 -3.81
N LEU A 101 -3.38 15.29 -4.98
CA LEU A 101 -4.71 15.80 -5.37
C LEU A 101 -5.81 15.32 -4.42
N VAL A 102 -5.78 14.05 -4.02
CA VAL A 102 -6.71 13.48 -3.03
C VAL A 102 -6.60 14.20 -1.69
N GLY A 103 -5.36 14.42 -1.22
CA GLY A 103 -5.09 15.17 0.02
C GLY A 103 -5.62 16.60 -0.04
N LEU A 104 -5.36 17.30 -1.15
CA LEU A 104 -5.81 18.68 -1.38
C LEU A 104 -7.34 18.79 -1.45
N ALA A 105 -8.00 17.86 -2.16
CA ALA A 105 -9.46 17.81 -2.24
C ALA A 105 -10.09 17.64 -0.85
N LYS A 106 -9.53 16.74 -0.04
CA LYS A 106 -9.95 16.53 1.36
C LYS A 106 -9.73 17.77 2.22
N GLU A 107 -8.57 18.43 2.11
CA GLU A 107 -8.26 19.69 2.83
C GLU A 107 -9.25 20.80 2.48
N LYS A 108 -9.59 20.94 1.20
CA LYS A 108 -10.50 21.99 0.72
C LYS A 108 -11.99 21.62 0.86
N GLY A 109 -12.33 20.42 1.27
CA GLY A 109 -13.72 19.95 1.33
C GLY A 109 -14.40 19.90 -0.03
N THR A 110 -13.65 19.62 -1.11
CA THR A 110 -14.14 19.60 -2.48
C THR A 110 -14.30 18.18 -3.01
N ILE A 111 -15.23 17.98 -3.92
CA ILE A 111 -15.36 16.71 -4.67
C ILE A 111 -14.23 16.65 -5.71
N LEU A 112 -13.52 15.53 -5.72
CA LEU A 112 -12.60 15.13 -6.77
C LEU A 112 -13.08 13.80 -7.32
N MET A 113 -13.46 13.79 -8.59
CA MET A 113 -13.99 12.64 -9.32
C MET A 113 -13.17 12.36 -10.57
N VAL A 114 -13.03 11.10 -10.93
CA VAL A 114 -12.31 10.66 -12.15
C VAL A 114 -13.30 10.11 -13.17
N ASP A 115 -13.10 10.39 -14.44
CA ASP A 115 -13.91 9.83 -15.52
C ASP A 115 -13.56 8.33 -15.75
N HIS A 116 -13.93 7.51 -14.78
CA HIS A 116 -13.97 6.06 -14.93
C HIS A 116 -15.32 5.64 -15.51
N LEU A 117 -15.55 6.06 -16.74
CA LEU A 117 -16.83 5.97 -17.46
C LEU A 117 -17.53 4.63 -17.34
N LEU A 118 -16.78 3.51 -17.39
CA LEU A 118 -17.35 2.16 -17.39
C LEU A 118 -18.00 1.78 -16.06
N GLU A 119 -17.64 2.40 -14.94
CA GLU A 119 -18.33 2.18 -13.66
C GLU A 119 -19.77 2.71 -13.67
N TYR A 120 -20.06 3.63 -14.61
CA TYR A 120 -21.39 4.18 -14.86
C TYR A 120 -22.14 3.48 -15.99
N HIS A 121 -21.49 2.48 -16.64
CA HIS A 121 -22.15 1.69 -17.67
C HIS A 121 -23.26 0.83 -17.06
N PRO A 122 -24.51 0.87 -17.60
CA PRO A 122 -25.64 0.15 -16.99
C PRO A 122 -25.40 -1.35 -16.79
N ALA A 123 -24.72 -2.01 -17.72
CA ALA A 123 -24.37 -3.43 -17.60
C ALA A 123 -23.35 -3.70 -16.48
N VAL A 124 -22.36 -2.82 -16.27
CA VAL A 124 -21.37 -2.95 -15.20
C VAL A 124 -22.03 -2.74 -13.84
N ARG A 125 -22.94 -1.78 -13.72
CA ARG A 125 -23.74 -1.57 -12.51
C ARG A 125 -24.64 -2.75 -12.21
N GLU A 126 -25.26 -3.33 -13.23
CA GLU A 126 -26.08 -4.53 -13.07
C GLU A 126 -25.23 -5.74 -12.67
N LEU A 127 -24.05 -5.91 -13.26
CA LEU A 127 -23.10 -6.94 -12.87
C LEU A 127 -22.65 -6.77 -11.40
N LYS A 128 -22.37 -5.52 -10.99
CA LYS A 128 -22.04 -5.21 -9.58
C LYS A 128 -23.19 -5.59 -8.65
N ARG A 129 -24.44 -5.27 -9.00
CA ARG A 129 -25.62 -5.68 -8.24
C ARG A 129 -25.72 -7.20 -8.09
N LEU A 130 -25.50 -7.96 -9.18
CA LEU A 130 -25.51 -9.43 -9.13
C LEU A 130 -24.40 -9.99 -8.21
N ILE A 131 -23.23 -9.34 -8.19
CA ILE A 131 -22.12 -9.70 -7.31
C ILE A 131 -22.47 -9.40 -5.85
N ASP A 132 -23.00 -8.21 -5.56
CA ASP A 132 -23.38 -7.78 -4.20
C ASP A 132 -24.52 -8.64 -3.63
N GLU A 133 -25.45 -9.10 -4.47
CA GLU A 133 -26.49 -10.08 -4.16
C GLU A 133 -25.94 -11.53 -4.05
N ARG A 134 -24.62 -11.72 -4.21
CA ARG A 134 -23.95 -13.03 -4.18
C ARG A 134 -24.48 -14.05 -5.20
N ARG A 135 -25.07 -13.58 -6.32
CA ARG A 135 -25.59 -14.45 -7.39
C ARG A 135 -24.48 -15.30 -8.06
N LEU A 136 -23.22 -14.84 -8.00
CA LEU A 136 -22.07 -15.56 -8.55
C LEU A 136 -21.34 -16.41 -7.49
N GLY A 137 -21.67 -16.27 -6.19
CA GLY A 137 -20.88 -16.81 -5.10
C GLY A 137 -19.61 -16.00 -4.86
N ARG A 138 -18.56 -16.62 -4.27
CA ARG A 138 -17.23 -15.99 -4.14
C ARG A 138 -16.61 -15.84 -5.51
N LEU A 139 -16.03 -14.68 -5.80
CA LEU A 139 -15.35 -14.45 -7.07
C LEU A 139 -13.98 -15.14 -7.09
N LEU A 140 -13.68 -15.82 -8.17
CA LEU A 140 -12.45 -16.58 -8.37
C LEU A 140 -11.47 -15.85 -9.28
N HIS A 141 -11.94 -15.45 -10.48
CA HIS A 141 -11.13 -14.65 -11.37
C HIS A 141 -11.98 -13.76 -12.29
N LEU A 142 -11.37 -12.67 -12.76
CA LEU A 142 -11.93 -11.75 -13.74
C LEU A 142 -10.94 -11.60 -14.89
N THR A 143 -11.44 -11.66 -16.12
CA THR A 143 -10.63 -11.43 -17.32
C THR A 143 -11.25 -10.32 -18.14
N SER A 144 -10.48 -9.27 -18.46
CA SER A 144 -10.90 -8.16 -19.30
C SER A 144 -10.02 -8.07 -20.54
N GLU A 145 -10.67 -7.91 -21.69
CA GLU A 145 -10.04 -7.77 -22.99
C GLU A 145 -10.52 -6.48 -23.67
N ARG A 146 -9.56 -5.64 -24.04
CA ARG A 146 -9.82 -4.40 -24.80
C ARG A 146 -8.85 -4.31 -25.97
N LEU A 147 -9.32 -4.79 -27.09
CA LEU A 147 -8.53 -5.04 -28.28
C LEU A 147 -9.14 -4.35 -29.48
N ASN A 148 -8.34 -3.80 -30.36
CA ASN A 148 -8.74 -3.31 -31.69
C ASN A 148 -7.52 -2.90 -32.52
N LEU A 149 -7.68 -2.81 -33.84
CA LEU A 149 -6.78 -2.00 -34.66
C LEU A 149 -7.31 -0.56 -34.63
N GLY A 150 -6.82 0.22 -33.68
CA GLY A 150 -7.38 1.53 -33.32
C GLY A 150 -6.42 2.68 -33.52
N VAL A 151 -6.58 3.72 -32.70
CA VAL A 151 -5.69 4.89 -32.75
C VAL A 151 -4.37 4.51 -32.09
N ILE A 152 -3.31 4.46 -32.87
CA ILE A 152 -1.93 4.26 -32.42
C ILE A 152 -1.43 5.61 -31.90
N ARG A 153 -0.92 5.63 -30.66
CA ARG A 153 -0.47 6.85 -30.00
C ARG A 153 1.05 6.93 -29.95
N SER A 154 1.59 8.14 -29.92
CA SER A 154 3.02 8.41 -29.85
C SER A 154 3.47 8.92 -28.47
N GLU A 155 2.54 9.29 -27.60
CA GLU A 155 2.83 9.93 -26.31
C GLU A 155 2.53 9.01 -25.13
N GLU A 156 1.78 7.94 -25.34
CA GLU A 156 1.42 6.95 -24.31
C GLU A 156 1.35 5.55 -24.93
N ASN A 157 1.59 4.51 -24.15
CA ASN A 157 1.47 3.11 -24.61
C ASN A 157 0.06 2.54 -24.41
N ALA A 158 -0.18 1.31 -24.93
CA ALA A 158 -1.47 0.65 -24.82
C ALA A 158 -1.93 0.44 -23.36
N LEU A 159 -1.00 0.20 -22.42
CA LEU A 159 -1.31 0.07 -21.00
C LEU A 159 -1.99 1.34 -20.47
N TRP A 160 -1.34 2.49 -20.58
CA TRP A 160 -1.86 3.78 -20.06
C TRP A 160 -3.07 4.30 -20.84
N SER A 161 -3.15 3.97 -22.12
CA SER A 161 -4.26 4.41 -22.98
C SER A 161 -5.55 3.64 -22.70
N LEU A 162 -5.46 2.30 -22.59
CA LEU A 162 -6.62 1.40 -22.62
C LEU A 162 -6.94 0.80 -21.24
N ALA A 163 -5.93 0.30 -20.51
CA ALA A 163 -6.13 -0.46 -19.28
C ALA A 163 -6.76 0.30 -18.09
N PRO A 164 -6.70 1.64 -17.97
CA PRO A 164 -7.39 2.35 -16.89
C PRO A 164 -8.86 1.98 -16.76
N HIS A 165 -9.56 1.81 -17.89
CA HIS A 165 -10.97 1.44 -17.91
C HIS A 165 -11.23 0.04 -17.36
N ASP A 166 -10.36 -0.91 -17.68
CA ASP A 166 -10.52 -2.31 -17.32
C ASP A 166 -10.10 -2.55 -15.88
N ILE A 167 -9.02 -1.88 -15.45
CA ILE A 167 -8.54 -1.90 -14.07
C ILE A 167 -9.60 -1.28 -13.15
N SER A 168 -10.16 -0.10 -13.48
CA SER A 168 -11.17 0.55 -12.64
C SER A 168 -12.39 -0.35 -12.43
N VAL A 169 -12.88 -1.00 -13.51
CA VAL A 169 -14.01 -1.92 -13.41
C VAL A 169 -13.69 -3.14 -12.53
N ILE A 170 -12.51 -3.75 -12.67
CA ILE A 170 -12.11 -4.88 -11.83
C ILE A 170 -12.05 -4.47 -10.35
N LEU A 171 -11.45 -3.32 -10.03
CA LEU A 171 -11.40 -2.80 -8.66
C LEU A 171 -12.79 -2.47 -8.11
N TYR A 172 -13.65 -1.86 -8.93
CA TYR A 172 -15.03 -1.54 -8.58
C TYR A 172 -15.85 -2.80 -8.27
N LEU A 173 -15.74 -3.85 -9.10
CA LEU A 173 -16.49 -5.09 -8.92
C LEU A 173 -16.03 -5.87 -7.70
N LEU A 174 -14.72 -5.98 -7.47
CA LEU A 174 -14.15 -6.71 -6.33
C LEU A 174 -14.25 -5.94 -5.01
N GLY A 175 -14.22 -4.60 -5.06
CA GLY A 175 -14.22 -3.75 -3.87
C GLY A 175 -12.91 -3.81 -3.06
N GLU A 176 -11.84 -4.32 -3.63
CA GLU A 176 -10.52 -4.45 -2.99
C GLU A 176 -9.38 -4.04 -3.94
N GLU A 177 -8.20 -3.74 -3.37
CA GLU A 177 -6.99 -3.43 -4.13
C GLU A 177 -6.14 -4.70 -4.29
N PRO A 178 -5.49 -4.91 -5.47
CA PRO A 178 -4.59 -6.04 -5.62
C PRO A 178 -3.38 -5.87 -4.70
N SER A 179 -2.88 -6.96 -4.15
CA SER A 179 -1.65 -7.00 -3.37
C SER A 179 -0.41 -7.01 -4.27
N GLU A 180 -0.54 -7.57 -5.48
CA GLU A 180 0.57 -7.78 -6.41
C GLU A 180 0.10 -7.60 -7.86
N VAL A 181 0.97 -7.03 -8.69
CA VAL A 181 0.78 -6.85 -10.13
C VAL A 181 1.98 -7.40 -10.89
N ALA A 182 1.73 -8.26 -11.87
CA ALA A 182 2.71 -8.69 -12.86
C ALA A 182 2.24 -8.30 -14.26
N ALA A 183 3.14 -7.80 -15.10
CA ALA A 183 2.77 -7.38 -16.46
C ALA A 183 3.89 -7.65 -17.47
N HIS A 184 3.47 -8.01 -18.68
CA HIS A 184 4.32 -8.12 -19.87
C HIS A 184 3.76 -7.23 -20.97
N GLY A 185 4.62 -6.58 -21.72
CA GLY A 185 4.25 -5.76 -22.86
C GLY A 185 5.25 -5.90 -23.99
N ALA A 186 4.85 -5.51 -25.20
CA ALA A 186 5.72 -5.50 -26.36
C ALA A 186 5.48 -4.28 -27.24
N ALA A 187 6.57 -3.69 -27.71
CA ALA A 187 6.61 -2.53 -28.60
C ALA A 187 7.04 -2.99 -29.99
N TYR A 188 6.14 -3.02 -30.93
CA TYR A 188 6.38 -3.48 -32.30
C TYR A 188 6.46 -2.34 -33.30
N LEU A 189 5.67 -1.28 -33.11
CA LEU A 189 5.54 -0.18 -34.06
C LEU A 189 6.49 0.97 -33.76
N GLN A 190 6.68 1.28 -32.48
CA GLN A 190 7.48 2.40 -32.01
C GLN A 190 8.37 1.97 -30.84
N PRO A 191 9.70 2.19 -30.90
CA PRO A 191 10.58 1.82 -29.80
C PRO A 191 10.15 2.42 -28.46
N GLY A 192 9.97 1.58 -27.43
CA GLY A 192 9.66 2.01 -26.08
C GLY A 192 8.20 2.39 -25.83
N ILE A 193 7.30 2.20 -26.81
CA ILE A 193 5.86 2.41 -26.67
C ILE A 193 5.17 1.07 -26.94
N GLU A 194 4.76 0.39 -25.88
CA GLU A 194 4.16 -0.95 -25.96
C GLU A 194 2.79 -0.88 -26.63
N ASP A 195 2.61 -1.68 -27.68
CA ASP A 195 1.39 -1.82 -28.49
C ASP A 195 0.40 -2.80 -27.87
N VAL A 196 0.90 -3.69 -27.03
CA VAL A 196 0.15 -4.71 -26.31
C VAL A 196 0.67 -4.84 -24.88
N ALA A 197 -0.24 -5.05 -23.93
CA ALA A 197 0.11 -5.36 -22.55
C ALA A 197 -0.83 -6.43 -21.98
N PHE A 198 -0.24 -7.34 -21.19
CA PHE A 198 -0.90 -8.37 -20.41
C PHE A 198 -0.62 -8.11 -18.94
N VAL A 199 -1.65 -7.90 -18.14
CA VAL A 199 -1.52 -7.56 -16.72
C VAL A 199 -2.25 -8.61 -15.89
N THR A 200 -1.58 -9.11 -14.87
CA THR A 200 -2.17 -10.01 -13.87
C THR A 200 -2.18 -9.32 -12.51
N LEU A 201 -3.35 -9.32 -11.87
CA LEU A 201 -3.63 -8.71 -10.57
C LEU A 201 -3.94 -9.82 -9.58
N ARG A 202 -3.23 -9.88 -8.44
CA ARG A 202 -3.53 -10.81 -7.35
C ARG A 202 -4.15 -10.05 -6.19
N PHE A 203 -5.28 -10.55 -5.69
CA PHE A 203 -6.04 -9.90 -4.63
C PHE A 203 -5.92 -10.65 -3.30
N PRO A 204 -6.04 -9.95 -2.17
CA PRO A 204 -6.01 -10.55 -0.83
C PRO A 204 -7.09 -11.63 -0.61
N SER A 205 -8.26 -11.50 -1.24
CA SER A 205 -9.34 -12.51 -1.24
C SER A 205 -8.96 -13.83 -1.91
N GLY A 206 -7.81 -13.87 -2.62
CA GLY A 206 -7.39 -14.98 -3.48
C GLY A 206 -7.93 -14.88 -4.91
N ALA A 207 -8.75 -13.88 -5.23
CA ALA A 207 -9.18 -13.63 -6.60
C ALA A 207 -8.00 -13.21 -7.49
N VAL A 208 -8.10 -13.48 -8.80
CA VAL A 208 -7.12 -13.08 -9.80
C VAL A 208 -7.81 -12.26 -10.88
N GLY A 209 -7.28 -11.07 -11.16
CA GLY A 209 -7.66 -10.26 -12.32
C GLY A 209 -6.66 -10.45 -13.47
N HIS A 210 -7.14 -10.49 -14.71
CA HIS A 210 -6.31 -10.47 -15.90
C HIS A 210 -6.82 -9.43 -16.88
N VAL A 211 -5.92 -8.57 -17.35
CA VAL A 211 -6.25 -7.50 -18.31
C VAL A 211 -5.35 -7.65 -19.54
N HIS A 212 -5.97 -7.79 -20.70
CA HIS A 212 -5.30 -7.80 -22.00
C HIS A 212 -5.73 -6.57 -22.80
N VAL A 213 -4.80 -5.70 -23.11
CA VAL A 213 -5.03 -4.50 -23.92
C VAL A 213 -4.10 -4.47 -25.12
N SER A 214 -4.65 -4.13 -26.28
CA SER A 214 -3.86 -3.98 -27.51
C SER A 214 -4.56 -3.05 -28.49
N TRP A 215 -3.79 -2.22 -29.19
CA TRP A 215 -4.28 -1.52 -30.39
C TRP A 215 -3.83 -2.19 -31.69
N LEU A 216 -3.21 -3.39 -31.59
CA LEU A 216 -2.80 -4.24 -32.71
C LEU A 216 -3.59 -5.56 -32.68
N ASP A 217 -4.90 -5.48 -32.88
CA ASP A 217 -5.75 -6.66 -32.97
C ASP A 217 -6.75 -6.48 -34.12
N PRO A 218 -6.95 -7.51 -34.97
CA PRO A 218 -7.85 -7.38 -36.13
C PRO A 218 -9.33 -7.29 -35.75
N VAL A 219 -9.68 -7.75 -34.52
CA VAL A 219 -11.07 -7.77 -34.05
C VAL A 219 -11.23 -6.81 -32.89
N LYS A 220 -12.22 -5.90 -33.01
CA LYS A 220 -12.60 -5.07 -31.87
C LYS A 220 -13.23 -5.93 -30.77
N THR A 221 -12.56 -6.06 -29.64
CA THR A 221 -13.05 -6.79 -28.46
C THR A 221 -13.14 -5.86 -27.26
N ARG A 222 -14.27 -5.89 -26.57
CA ARG A 222 -14.51 -5.24 -25.29
C ARG A 222 -15.31 -6.20 -24.43
N ARG A 223 -14.61 -7.12 -23.77
CA ARG A 223 -15.22 -8.21 -23.04
C ARG A 223 -14.69 -8.31 -21.62
N LEU A 224 -15.59 -8.49 -20.67
CA LEU A 224 -15.28 -8.81 -19.30
C LEU A 224 -15.95 -10.13 -18.93
N THR A 225 -15.17 -11.10 -18.50
CA THR A 225 -15.62 -12.38 -17.95
C THR A 225 -15.38 -12.39 -16.45
N VAL A 226 -16.40 -12.69 -15.67
CA VAL A 226 -16.35 -12.83 -14.21
C VAL A 226 -16.73 -14.24 -13.83
N VAL A 227 -15.82 -14.95 -13.19
CA VAL A 227 -16.00 -16.33 -12.75
C VAL A 227 -16.16 -16.36 -11.24
N GLY A 228 -17.31 -16.84 -10.79
CA GLY A 228 -17.60 -17.11 -9.39
C GLY A 228 -17.76 -18.61 -9.13
N GLU A 229 -17.86 -19.00 -7.85
CA GLU A 229 -18.04 -20.39 -7.43
C GLU A 229 -19.39 -20.97 -7.88
N GLU A 230 -20.45 -20.13 -7.95
CA GLU A 230 -21.81 -20.58 -8.26
C GLU A 230 -22.21 -20.33 -9.71
N LYS A 231 -21.82 -19.19 -10.27
CA LYS A 231 -22.15 -18.77 -11.64
C LYS A 231 -21.02 -17.97 -12.27
N MET A 232 -21.09 -17.83 -13.59
CA MET A 232 -20.16 -17.02 -14.38
C MET A 232 -20.93 -15.95 -15.15
N ALA A 233 -20.38 -14.78 -15.28
CA ALA A 233 -20.97 -13.70 -16.07
C ALA A 233 -20.04 -13.27 -17.20
N VAL A 234 -20.64 -12.90 -18.34
CA VAL A 234 -19.93 -12.32 -19.49
C VAL A 234 -20.61 -11.01 -19.86
N PHE A 235 -19.88 -9.90 -19.77
CA PHE A 235 -20.25 -8.62 -20.32
C PHE A 235 -19.46 -8.42 -21.63
N ASP A 236 -20.18 -8.16 -22.72
CA ASP A 236 -19.59 -7.91 -24.04
C ASP A 236 -20.12 -6.58 -24.59
N ASP A 237 -19.23 -5.63 -24.85
CA ASP A 237 -19.48 -4.30 -25.41
C ASP A 237 -18.70 -4.13 -26.75
N SER A 238 -18.41 -5.24 -27.43
CA SER A 238 -17.69 -5.24 -28.71
C SER A 238 -18.54 -4.73 -29.87
N GLU A 239 -19.85 -4.98 -29.80
CA GLU A 239 -20.84 -4.60 -30.80
C GLU A 239 -21.56 -3.29 -30.43
N LYS A 240 -22.48 -2.86 -31.28
CA LYS A 240 -23.29 -1.64 -31.08
C LYS A 240 -24.21 -1.71 -29.87
N GLN A 241 -24.61 -2.90 -29.47
CA GLN A 241 -25.45 -3.14 -28.29
C GLN A 241 -24.71 -4.05 -27.34
N ALA A 242 -24.40 -3.52 -26.16
CA ALA A 242 -23.77 -4.26 -25.07
C ALA A 242 -24.67 -5.42 -24.60
N GLN A 243 -24.04 -6.55 -24.23
CA GLN A 243 -24.73 -7.76 -23.79
C GLN A 243 -24.17 -8.21 -22.43
N LEU A 244 -25.06 -8.68 -21.56
CA LEU A 244 -24.70 -9.26 -20.28
C LEU A 244 -25.37 -10.63 -20.14
N PHE A 245 -24.55 -11.66 -20.00
CA PHE A 245 -25.01 -13.02 -19.83
C PHE A 245 -24.59 -13.59 -18.47
N LEU A 246 -25.50 -14.29 -17.83
CA LEU A 246 -25.23 -15.06 -16.62
C LEU A 246 -25.35 -16.54 -16.93
N HIS A 247 -24.25 -17.27 -16.79
CA HIS A 247 -24.14 -18.69 -17.06
C HIS A 247 -24.29 -19.48 -15.75
N ASP A 248 -25.23 -20.42 -15.69
CA ASP A 248 -25.31 -21.43 -14.65
C ASP A 248 -24.26 -22.51 -14.94
N ALA A 249 -22.99 -22.17 -14.71
CA ALA A 249 -21.86 -23.02 -14.98
C ALA A 249 -20.88 -22.96 -13.80
N ARG A 250 -20.51 -24.14 -13.27
CA ARG A 250 -19.58 -24.29 -12.16
C ARG A 250 -18.96 -25.67 -12.12
N ALA A 251 -17.93 -25.86 -11.28
CA ALA A 251 -17.47 -27.18 -10.89
C ALA A 251 -18.21 -27.65 -9.64
N GLU A 252 -18.70 -28.90 -9.62
CA GLU A 252 -19.38 -29.47 -8.45
C GLU A 252 -18.84 -30.86 -8.14
N HIS A 253 -18.91 -31.27 -6.87
CA HIS A 253 -18.54 -32.62 -6.46
C HIS A 253 -19.71 -33.56 -6.71
N VAL A 254 -19.49 -34.55 -7.57
CA VAL A 254 -20.43 -35.65 -7.83
C VAL A 254 -19.70 -36.95 -7.54
N GLU A 255 -20.20 -37.73 -6.58
CA GLU A 255 -19.59 -39.02 -6.15
C GLU A 255 -18.10 -38.91 -5.79
N GLY A 256 -17.71 -37.77 -5.13
CA GLY A 256 -16.34 -37.51 -4.70
C GLY A 256 -15.39 -37.01 -5.81
N LEU A 257 -15.87 -36.86 -7.04
CA LEU A 257 -15.11 -36.32 -8.17
C LEU A 257 -15.60 -34.92 -8.56
N LEU A 258 -14.67 -34.03 -8.92
CA LEU A 258 -15.01 -32.74 -9.50
C LEU A 258 -15.51 -32.92 -10.94
N ARG A 259 -16.74 -32.47 -11.22
CA ARG A 259 -17.33 -32.49 -12.55
C ARG A 259 -17.83 -31.12 -12.96
N PRO A 260 -17.73 -30.72 -14.26
CA PRO A 260 -18.32 -29.50 -14.75
C PRO A 260 -19.85 -29.65 -14.82
N ARG A 261 -20.56 -28.74 -14.16
CA ARG A 261 -21.98 -28.54 -14.37
C ARG A 261 -22.17 -27.44 -15.40
N ARG A 262 -23.02 -27.70 -16.39
CA ARG A 262 -23.43 -26.73 -17.42
C ARG A 262 -24.93 -26.64 -17.43
N GLY A 263 -25.46 -25.56 -16.87
CA GLY A 263 -26.88 -25.21 -16.91
C GLY A 263 -27.22 -24.24 -18.05
N GLY A 264 -28.30 -23.49 -17.87
CA GLY A 264 -28.73 -22.49 -18.86
C GLY A 264 -27.89 -21.22 -18.85
N VAL A 265 -28.11 -20.43 -19.89
CA VAL A 265 -27.57 -19.07 -20.03
C VAL A 265 -28.73 -18.09 -19.95
N GLU A 266 -28.69 -17.19 -19.00
CA GLU A 266 -29.66 -16.12 -18.82
C GLU A 266 -29.12 -14.82 -19.43
N SER A 267 -29.85 -14.21 -20.38
CA SER A 267 -29.55 -12.86 -20.86
C SER A 267 -30.11 -11.86 -19.88
N ILE A 268 -29.23 -11.08 -19.26
CA ILE A 268 -29.60 -10.07 -18.28
C ILE A 268 -29.97 -8.77 -19.02
N PRO A 269 -31.19 -8.25 -18.83
CA PRO A 269 -31.58 -7.00 -19.44
C PRO A 269 -30.71 -5.84 -18.95
N ILE A 270 -30.14 -5.08 -19.89
CA ILE A 270 -29.37 -3.88 -19.58
C ILE A 270 -30.30 -2.66 -19.66
N PRO A 271 -30.46 -1.89 -18.57
CA PRO A 271 -31.22 -0.64 -18.61
C PRO A 271 -30.67 0.31 -19.69
N LYS A 272 -31.56 1.03 -20.36
CA LYS A 272 -31.13 2.06 -21.31
C LYS A 272 -30.49 3.23 -20.56
N GLY A 273 -29.36 3.73 -21.06
CA GLY A 273 -28.68 4.87 -20.48
C GLY A 273 -27.37 5.17 -21.20
N GLU A 274 -26.98 6.42 -21.23
CA GLU A 274 -25.68 6.88 -21.70
C GLU A 274 -24.72 6.94 -20.51
N PRO A 275 -23.63 6.15 -20.48
CA PRO A 275 -22.69 6.15 -19.35
C PRO A 275 -22.11 7.53 -19.05
N LEU A 276 -21.80 8.34 -20.08
CA LEU A 276 -21.25 9.68 -19.92
C LEU A 276 -22.24 10.63 -19.23
N ARG A 277 -23.52 10.53 -19.58
CA ARG A 277 -24.57 11.30 -18.93
C ARG A 277 -24.73 10.88 -17.47
N ALA A 278 -24.79 9.58 -17.19
CA ALA A 278 -24.92 9.05 -15.84
C ALA A 278 -23.72 9.45 -14.94
N MET A 279 -22.52 9.50 -15.50
CA MET A 279 -21.31 9.97 -14.82
C MET A 279 -21.41 11.47 -14.51
N ALA A 280 -21.78 12.31 -15.48
CA ALA A 280 -21.94 13.74 -15.28
C ALA A 280 -23.06 14.09 -14.29
N GLU A 281 -24.20 13.40 -14.33
CA GLU A 281 -25.28 13.53 -13.35
C GLU A 281 -24.81 13.17 -11.95
N THR A 282 -24.03 12.09 -11.80
CA THR A 282 -23.44 11.70 -10.52
C THR A 282 -22.47 12.75 -10.00
N PHE A 283 -21.62 13.32 -10.87
CA PHE A 283 -20.74 14.42 -10.47
C PHE A 283 -21.50 15.63 -9.95
N LEU A 284 -22.50 16.09 -10.70
CA LEU A 284 -23.32 17.24 -10.29
C LEU A 284 -24.09 16.99 -8.98
N GLU A 285 -24.58 15.76 -8.79
CA GLU A 285 -25.23 15.35 -7.53
C GLU A 285 -24.23 15.33 -6.38
N SER A 286 -23.04 14.77 -6.57
CA SER A 286 -21.98 14.76 -5.56
C SER A 286 -21.56 16.17 -5.14
N VAL A 287 -21.45 17.10 -6.10
CA VAL A 287 -21.17 18.51 -5.81
C VAL A 287 -22.28 19.15 -4.98
N ARG A 288 -23.55 18.82 -5.27
CA ARG A 288 -24.71 19.38 -4.55
C ARG A 288 -24.86 18.83 -3.14
N THR A 289 -24.60 17.54 -2.95
CA THR A 289 -24.85 16.84 -1.68
C THR A 289 -23.61 16.73 -0.78
N GLY A 290 -22.42 16.89 -1.33
CA GLY A 290 -21.16 16.61 -0.65
C GLY A 290 -20.84 15.11 -0.54
N THR A 291 -21.67 14.22 -1.12
CA THR A 291 -21.47 12.76 -1.08
C THR A 291 -20.44 12.36 -2.12
N PRO A 292 -19.34 11.68 -1.76
CA PRO A 292 -18.36 11.21 -2.72
C PRO A 292 -18.96 10.24 -3.75
N PRO A 293 -18.57 10.34 -5.05
CA PRO A 293 -18.97 9.39 -6.08
C PRO A 293 -18.19 8.07 -5.97
N ALA A 294 -18.63 7.03 -6.68
CA ALA A 294 -17.92 5.74 -6.73
C ALA A 294 -16.50 5.89 -7.30
N SER A 295 -16.35 6.65 -8.40
CA SER A 295 -15.06 6.97 -9.03
C SER A 295 -14.44 8.25 -8.45
N ASP A 296 -14.31 8.34 -7.13
CA ASP A 296 -13.69 9.48 -6.46
C ASP A 296 -12.17 9.55 -6.72
N GLY A 297 -11.51 10.61 -6.19
CA GLY A 297 -10.06 10.76 -6.34
C GLY A 297 -9.27 9.58 -5.75
N GLN A 298 -9.80 8.92 -4.70
CA GLN A 298 -9.16 7.74 -4.10
C GLN A 298 -9.22 6.54 -5.04
N ASP A 299 -10.33 6.38 -5.76
CA ASP A 299 -10.45 5.36 -6.80
C ASP A 299 -9.45 5.62 -7.93
N GLY A 300 -9.34 6.87 -8.40
CA GLY A 300 -8.32 7.26 -9.37
C GLY A 300 -6.89 6.94 -8.92
N LEU A 301 -6.56 7.19 -7.66
CA LEU A 301 -5.27 6.86 -7.07
C LEU A 301 -5.00 5.35 -7.09
N ARG A 302 -6.01 4.52 -6.76
CA ARG A 302 -5.89 3.05 -6.81
C ARG A 302 -5.55 2.57 -8.22
N VAL A 303 -6.24 3.09 -9.23
CA VAL A 303 -5.99 2.75 -10.64
C VAL A 303 -4.56 3.16 -11.06
N VAL A 304 -4.11 4.36 -10.72
CA VAL A 304 -2.75 4.82 -11.06
C VAL A 304 -1.68 3.96 -10.39
N ARG A 305 -1.86 3.55 -9.13
CA ARG A 305 -0.94 2.63 -8.44
C ARG A 305 -0.79 1.30 -9.20
N VAL A 306 -1.88 0.74 -9.69
CA VAL A 306 -1.86 -0.48 -10.49
C VAL A 306 -1.12 -0.26 -11.82
N LEU A 307 -1.37 0.86 -12.49
CA LEU A 307 -0.69 1.21 -13.75
C LEU A 307 0.82 1.40 -13.57
N GLU A 308 1.25 2.10 -12.53
CA GLU A 308 2.68 2.26 -12.21
C GLU A 308 3.34 0.91 -11.88
N ALA A 309 2.66 0.06 -11.09
CA ALA A 309 3.16 -1.27 -10.77
C ALA A 309 3.28 -2.14 -12.02
N ALA A 310 2.30 -2.11 -12.92
CA ALA A 310 2.33 -2.82 -14.19
C ALA A 310 3.46 -2.30 -15.10
N ALA A 311 3.60 -0.98 -15.23
CA ALA A 311 4.67 -0.37 -16.01
C ALA A 311 6.06 -0.73 -15.47
N ARG A 312 6.21 -0.77 -14.14
CA ARG A 312 7.46 -1.22 -13.51
C ARG A 312 7.70 -2.70 -13.74
N SER A 313 6.69 -3.55 -13.61
CA SER A 313 6.79 -4.98 -13.88
C SER A 313 7.23 -5.26 -15.32
N MET A 314 6.66 -4.56 -16.31
CA MET A 314 7.09 -4.68 -17.72
C MET A 314 8.57 -4.34 -17.91
N LYS A 315 9.06 -3.25 -17.29
CA LYS A 315 10.49 -2.87 -17.33
C LYS A 315 11.39 -3.88 -16.64
N GLU A 316 10.89 -4.59 -15.64
CA GLU A 316 11.63 -5.60 -14.88
C GLU A 316 11.44 -7.03 -15.45
N GLY A 317 10.95 -7.16 -16.69
CA GLY A 317 10.78 -8.44 -17.38
C GLY A 317 9.65 -9.31 -16.84
N GLY A 318 8.57 -8.68 -16.34
CA GLY A 318 7.38 -9.36 -15.83
C GLY A 318 7.46 -9.75 -14.36
N LYS A 319 8.47 -9.28 -13.62
CA LYS A 319 8.56 -9.55 -12.17
C LYS A 319 7.36 -8.97 -11.43
N PRO A 320 6.76 -9.73 -10.49
CA PRO A 320 5.69 -9.22 -9.66
C PRO A 320 6.10 -8.00 -8.84
N VAL A 321 5.22 -7.00 -8.80
CA VAL A 321 5.40 -5.74 -8.08
C VAL A 321 4.27 -5.60 -7.08
N GLN A 322 4.60 -5.30 -5.82
CA GLN A 322 3.60 -5.00 -4.80
C GLN A 322 2.96 -3.63 -5.07
N THR A 323 1.63 -3.57 -5.10
CA THR A 323 0.87 -2.33 -5.38
C THR A 323 0.71 -1.44 -4.18
N ARG A 324 0.60 -2.03 -3.02
CA ARG A 324 0.79 -1.29 -1.80
C ARG A 324 2.29 -1.08 -1.67
N ALA A 325 2.77 0.16 -1.78
CA ALA A 325 3.82 0.56 -0.89
C ALA A 325 3.34 0.04 0.47
N SER A 326 4.11 -0.83 1.14
CA SER A 326 3.84 -1.12 2.55
C SER A 326 3.37 0.20 3.14
N GLU A 327 2.17 0.25 3.75
CA GLU A 327 1.79 1.40 4.56
C GLU A 327 3.08 1.84 5.20
N ASP A 328 3.41 3.12 5.17
CA ASP A 328 4.61 3.56 5.87
C ASP A 328 4.38 3.21 7.34
N LYS A 329 4.66 1.94 7.64
CA LYS A 329 4.53 1.37 8.98
C LYS A 329 5.44 2.12 9.95
N GLY A 330 6.21 3.10 9.39
CA GLY A 330 7.24 3.80 10.12
C GLY A 330 8.42 2.91 10.47
N TYR A 331 8.44 1.64 10.07
CA TYR A 331 9.52 0.67 10.30
C TYR A 331 9.78 -0.18 9.06
N PHE A 332 10.98 -0.76 8.97
CA PHE A 332 11.39 -1.61 7.85
C PHE A 332 11.42 -3.08 8.26
N VAL A 333 10.86 -3.95 7.42
CA VAL A 333 11.00 -5.41 7.51
C VAL A 333 11.50 -5.92 6.18
N HIS A 334 12.63 -6.63 6.18
CA HIS A 334 13.14 -7.25 4.97
C HIS A 334 12.17 -8.34 4.48
N PRO A 335 11.91 -8.47 3.15
CA PRO A 335 10.93 -9.43 2.61
C PRO A 335 11.15 -10.91 2.96
N SER A 336 12.39 -11.30 3.33
CA SER A 336 12.72 -12.65 3.77
C SER A 336 12.43 -12.89 5.27
N SER A 337 11.92 -11.91 5.99
CA SER A 337 11.63 -12.01 7.43
C SER A 337 10.15 -12.12 7.69
N TYR A 338 9.77 -12.82 8.75
CA TYR A 338 8.39 -13.03 9.17
C TYR A 338 8.08 -12.20 10.42
N VAL A 339 6.94 -11.55 10.40
CA VAL A 339 6.36 -10.85 11.56
C VAL A 339 4.94 -11.36 11.72
N ASP A 340 4.68 -12.04 12.83
CA ASP A 340 3.37 -12.61 13.11
C ASP A 340 2.32 -11.50 13.36
N ASP A 341 1.05 -11.84 13.20
CA ASP A 341 -0.05 -10.96 13.56
C ASP A 341 -0.06 -10.63 15.05
N GLY A 342 -0.42 -9.38 15.37
CA GLY A 342 -0.47 -8.89 16.76
C GLY A 342 0.89 -8.48 17.33
N VAL A 343 1.93 -8.34 16.51
CA VAL A 343 3.22 -7.73 16.89
C VAL A 343 3.12 -6.21 16.79
N THR A 344 3.63 -5.50 17.79
CA THR A 344 3.75 -4.04 17.79
C THR A 344 5.20 -3.63 17.53
N ILE A 345 5.44 -2.75 16.53
CA ILE A 345 6.79 -2.29 16.13
C ILE A 345 6.80 -0.77 16.07
N GLY A 346 7.72 -0.15 16.80
CA GLY A 346 7.92 1.30 16.85
C GLY A 346 8.57 1.87 15.58
N ARG A 347 8.40 3.19 15.39
CA ARG A 347 8.91 3.91 14.22
C ARG A 347 10.44 3.85 14.12
N GLY A 348 10.96 3.84 12.88
CA GLY A 348 12.40 3.80 12.62
C GLY A 348 13.07 2.44 12.90
N THR A 349 12.34 1.45 13.42
CA THR A 349 12.87 0.09 13.66
C THR A 349 13.12 -0.62 12.33
N LYS A 350 14.20 -1.43 12.28
CA LYS A 350 14.62 -2.17 11.09
C LYS A 350 14.82 -3.65 11.43
N ILE A 351 14.11 -4.53 10.72
CA ILE A 351 14.25 -5.99 10.82
C ILE A 351 14.89 -6.49 9.53
N TRP A 352 16.08 -7.07 9.66
CA TRP A 352 16.89 -7.53 8.53
C TRP A 352 16.56 -8.98 8.15
N HIS A 353 17.32 -9.55 7.21
CA HIS A 353 17.06 -10.81 6.52
C HIS A 353 16.81 -12.01 7.46
N PHE A 354 15.90 -12.89 7.08
CA PHE A 354 15.65 -14.21 7.67
C PHE A 354 15.34 -14.19 9.17
N SER A 355 14.79 -13.12 9.69
CA SER A 355 14.41 -13.01 11.09
C SER A 355 12.92 -13.31 11.28
N HIS A 356 12.55 -13.80 12.48
CA HIS A 356 11.17 -14.08 12.81
C HIS A 356 10.80 -13.38 14.12
N VAL A 357 9.77 -12.54 14.08
CA VAL A 357 9.18 -11.88 15.25
C VAL A 357 7.82 -12.49 15.52
N MET A 358 7.71 -13.18 16.65
CA MET A 358 6.53 -13.97 16.98
C MET A 358 5.44 -13.12 17.67
N ARG A 359 4.22 -13.64 17.64
CA ARG A 359 3.01 -12.97 18.17
C ARG A 359 3.18 -12.43 19.60
N GLY A 360 2.48 -11.33 19.89
CA GLY A 360 2.47 -10.72 21.22
C GLY A 360 3.75 -9.96 21.58
N THR A 361 4.75 -9.96 20.69
CA THR A 361 6.00 -9.20 20.87
C THR A 361 5.76 -7.70 20.70
N THR A 362 6.41 -6.90 21.55
CA THR A 362 6.49 -5.45 21.39
C THR A 362 7.94 -5.03 21.18
N ILE A 363 8.20 -4.21 20.14
CA ILE A 363 9.51 -3.62 19.84
C ILE A 363 9.36 -2.10 19.80
N GLY A 364 10.19 -1.40 20.56
CA GLY A 364 10.22 0.07 20.60
C GLY A 364 10.77 0.72 19.35
N GLU A 365 10.91 2.04 19.39
CA GLU A 365 11.34 2.86 18.24
C GLU A 365 12.84 2.76 17.99
N GLY A 366 13.28 2.93 16.71
CA GLY A 366 14.68 3.03 16.32
C GLY A 366 15.51 1.77 16.56
N THR A 367 14.89 0.64 16.87
CA THR A 367 15.57 -0.63 17.16
C THR A 367 16.06 -1.28 15.85
N SER A 368 17.21 -1.95 15.93
CA SER A 368 17.79 -2.69 14.80
C SER A 368 17.88 -4.18 15.16
N VAL A 369 17.13 -4.99 14.42
CA VAL A 369 17.13 -6.46 14.52
C VAL A 369 17.95 -7.01 13.35
N GLY A 370 19.07 -7.63 13.66
CA GLY A 370 20.02 -8.18 12.68
C GLY A 370 19.48 -9.36 11.89
N GLN A 371 20.36 -9.98 11.11
CA GLN A 371 20.00 -11.14 10.30
C GLN A 371 19.87 -12.40 11.16
N ASN A 372 18.90 -13.28 10.79
CA ASN A 372 18.69 -14.58 11.42
C ASN A 372 18.46 -14.45 12.95
N VAL A 373 17.62 -13.48 13.35
CA VAL A 373 17.23 -13.25 14.74
C VAL A 373 15.84 -13.85 14.97
N LEU A 374 15.67 -14.54 16.08
CA LEU A 374 14.37 -14.95 16.60
C LEU A 374 13.98 -14.06 17.77
N ILE A 375 12.79 -13.45 17.71
CA ILE A 375 12.16 -12.82 18.87
C ILE A 375 10.92 -13.62 19.20
N GLY A 376 10.97 -14.35 20.31
CA GLY A 376 9.95 -15.30 20.76
C GLY A 376 8.64 -14.63 21.15
N PRO A 377 7.57 -15.42 21.39
CA PRO A 377 6.27 -14.87 21.70
C PRO A 377 6.31 -14.07 23.00
N ASN A 378 5.52 -13.00 23.06
CA ASN A 378 5.36 -12.15 24.26
C ASN A 378 6.66 -11.51 24.79
N ALA A 379 7.73 -11.49 24.00
CA ALA A 379 8.98 -10.80 24.37
C ALA A 379 8.78 -9.27 24.29
N THR A 380 9.52 -8.55 25.12
CA THR A 380 9.52 -7.08 25.10
C THR A 380 10.91 -6.57 24.76
N VAL A 381 10.98 -5.75 23.73
CA VAL A 381 12.21 -5.07 23.28
C VAL A 381 11.95 -3.58 23.28
N GLY A 382 12.78 -2.84 24.00
CA GLY A 382 12.70 -1.38 24.13
C GLY A 382 13.09 -0.63 22.85
N SER A 383 13.29 0.67 23.01
CA SER A 383 13.70 1.59 21.96
C SER A 383 15.22 1.64 21.80
N ASN A 384 15.70 1.94 20.57
CA ASN A 384 17.13 2.05 20.26
C ASN A 384 17.96 0.80 20.61
N VAL A 385 17.33 -0.37 20.70
CA VAL A 385 18.02 -1.65 20.98
C VAL A 385 18.73 -2.13 19.70
N LYS A 386 19.93 -2.69 19.86
CA LYS A 386 20.68 -3.30 18.75
C LYS A 386 20.85 -4.79 19.01
N ILE A 387 20.09 -5.60 18.34
CA ILE A 387 20.20 -7.06 18.33
C ILE A 387 21.02 -7.46 17.10
N GLN A 388 22.23 -7.97 17.30
CA GLN A 388 23.09 -8.40 16.21
C GLN A 388 22.66 -9.75 15.63
N ASN A 389 23.36 -10.21 14.60
CA ASN A 389 23.02 -11.43 13.87
C ASN A 389 23.02 -12.69 14.76
N ASN A 390 22.16 -13.66 14.44
CA ASN A 390 22.07 -14.97 15.05
C ASN A 390 21.74 -14.95 16.56
N VAL A 391 20.98 -13.98 17.03
CA VAL A 391 20.50 -13.90 18.42
C VAL A 391 19.07 -14.44 18.51
N SER A 392 18.79 -15.24 19.55
CA SER A 392 17.43 -15.65 19.89
C SER A 392 17.00 -15.04 21.21
N VAL A 393 16.01 -14.16 21.16
CA VAL A 393 15.36 -13.56 22.32
C VAL A 393 14.11 -14.37 22.61
N TYR A 394 14.17 -15.25 23.61
CA TYR A 394 13.06 -16.17 23.93
C TYR A 394 11.96 -15.52 24.75
N GLU A 395 10.82 -16.22 24.87
CA GLU A 395 9.75 -15.87 25.79
C GLU A 395 10.26 -15.72 27.23
N GLY A 396 9.84 -14.66 27.91
CA GLY A 396 10.30 -14.33 29.27
C GLY A 396 11.53 -13.41 29.33
N VAL A 397 12.11 -13.07 28.18
CA VAL A 397 13.21 -12.08 28.10
C VAL A 397 12.64 -10.69 27.83
N THR A 398 13.10 -9.72 28.58
CA THR A 398 12.86 -8.29 28.40
C THR A 398 14.17 -7.59 28.12
N LEU A 399 14.27 -6.87 27.02
CA LEU A 399 15.37 -5.95 26.71
C LEU A 399 14.84 -4.52 26.87
N GLU A 400 15.37 -3.77 27.80
CA GLU A 400 15.00 -2.35 27.95
C GLU A 400 15.69 -1.48 26.90
N ASP A 401 15.48 -0.15 26.95
CA ASP A 401 16.01 0.79 25.98
C ASP A 401 17.55 0.76 25.94
N ASP A 402 18.12 1.11 24.78
CA ASP A 402 19.56 1.26 24.54
C ASP A 402 20.39 -0.02 24.77
N VAL A 403 19.77 -1.20 24.89
CA VAL A 403 20.48 -2.48 25.05
C VAL A 403 21.20 -2.89 23.78
N PHE A 404 22.41 -3.42 23.92
CA PHE A 404 23.18 -4.03 22.84
C PHE A 404 23.34 -5.52 23.07
N CYS A 405 22.87 -6.35 22.14
CA CYS A 405 23.10 -7.79 22.08
C CYS A 405 24.09 -8.09 20.97
N GLY A 406 25.31 -8.52 21.34
CA GLY A 406 26.37 -8.89 20.42
C GLY A 406 26.01 -10.12 19.57
N PRO A 407 26.69 -10.32 18.42
CA PRO A 407 26.37 -11.41 17.51
C PRO A 407 26.49 -12.77 18.20
N SER A 408 25.52 -13.64 17.92
CA SER A 408 25.46 -15.00 18.49
C SER A 408 25.43 -15.05 20.02
N SER A 409 25.00 -13.98 20.69
CA SER A 409 24.71 -14.05 22.12
C SER A 409 23.46 -14.92 22.35
N VAL A 410 23.44 -15.64 23.48
CA VAL A 410 22.45 -16.67 23.78
C VAL A 410 21.70 -16.35 25.06
N PHE A 411 20.37 -16.39 24.96
CA PHE A 411 19.50 -16.43 26.14
C PHE A 411 18.98 -17.85 26.34
N THR A 412 18.74 -18.27 27.57
CA THR A 412 17.97 -19.48 27.87
C THR A 412 16.65 -19.10 28.55
N ASN A 413 15.66 -19.99 28.57
CA ASN A 413 14.36 -19.75 29.23
C ASN A 413 13.94 -20.88 30.14
N VAL A 414 14.58 -22.05 30.02
CA VAL A 414 14.38 -23.22 30.90
C VAL A 414 15.69 -23.57 31.57
N TYR A 415 15.71 -23.56 32.91
CA TYR A 415 16.93 -23.79 33.69
C TYR A 415 17.45 -25.23 33.63
N ARG A 416 16.54 -26.22 33.56
CA ARG A 416 16.87 -27.65 33.49
C ARG A 416 16.02 -28.35 32.43
N PRO A 417 16.29 -28.14 31.14
CA PRO A 417 15.48 -28.71 30.08
C PRO A 417 15.65 -30.24 29.99
N ARG A 418 14.54 -30.95 29.77
CA ARG A 418 14.51 -32.39 29.51
C ARG A 418 13.45 -32.68 28.49
N SER A 419 13.79 -33.30 27.35
CA SER A 419 12.83 -33.61 26.29
C SER A 419 11.70 -34.51 26.73
N GLY A 420 11.99 -35.50 27.58
CA GLY A 420 10.97 -36.43 28.14
C GLY A 420 10.12 -35.81 29.27
N PHE A 421 10.46 -34.63 29.74
CA PHE A 421 9.76 -33.90 30.83
C PHE A 421 9.64 -32.43 30.44
N PRO A 422 8.73 -32.10 29.50
CA PRO A 422 8.59 -30.73 29.01
C PRO A 422 8.18 -29.78 30.15
N THR A 423 8.79 -28.60 30.14
CA THR A 423 8.47 -27.54 31.10
C THR A 423 7.30 -26.71 30.57
N ASP A 424 6.27 -26.52 31.38
CA ASP A 424 5.15 -25.65 31.06
C ASP A 424 5.63 -24.19 30.91
N HIS A 425 5.08 -23.47 29.92
CA HIS A 425 5.46 -22.09 29.62
C HIS A 425 5.32 -21.15 30.82
N SER A 426 4.34 -21.38 31.70
CA SER A 426 4.16 -20.58 32.94
C SER A 426 5.32 -20.67 33.91
N LYS A 427 6.20 -21.65 33.72
CA LYS A 427 7.40 -21.90 34.57
C LYS A 427 8.69 -21.39 33.93
N TYR A 428 8.62 -20.72 32.79
CA TYR A 428 9.80 -20.12 32.20
C TYR A 428 10.33 -18.98 33.08
N LEU A 429 11.64 -18.97 33.30
CA LEU A 429 12.27 -17.98 34.14
C LEU A 429 12.48 -16.67 33.38
N LYS A 430 12.09 -15.57 34.00
CA LYS A 430 12.24 -14.23 33.45
C LYS A 430 13.69 -13.77 33.52
N THR A 431 14.11 -13.06 32.48
CA THR A 431 15.42 -12.40 32.34
C THR A 431 15.20 -10.96 31.91
N VAL A 432 15.70 -10.01 32.70
CA VAL A 432 15.58 -8.58 32.37
C VAL A 432 16.97 -8.02 32.10
N ILE A 433 17.14 -7.46 30.94
CA ILE A 433 18.34 -6.72 30.54
C ILE A 433 18.00 -5.25 30.65
N HIS A 434 18.51 -4.60 31.68
CA HIS A 434 18.19 -3.22 31.98
C HIS A 434 18.86 -2.26 31.00
N ARG A 435 18.37 -1.03 31.01
CA ARG A 435 18.73 0.04 30.08
C ARG A 435 20.24 0.17 29.87
N GLY A 436 20.66 0.30 28.60
CA GLY A 436 22.03 0.56 28.21
C GLY A 436 23.02 -0.59 28.48
N ALA A 437 22.56 -1.76 28.94
CA ALA A 437 23.43 -2.90 29.15
C ALA A 437 23.96 -3.47 27.83
N THR A 438 25.18 -3.97 27.83
CA THR A 438 25.86 -4.55 26.66
C THR A 438 26.17 -6.02 26.89
N ILE A 439 25.76 -6.88 25.98
CA ILE A 439 26.07 -8.30 25.95
C ILE A 439 27.08 -8.54 24.82
N GLY A 440 28.28 -9.03 25.16
CA GLY A 440 29.33 -9.33 24.19
C GLY A 440 28.98 -10.51 23.26
N ALA A 441 29.67 -10.61 22.15
CA ALA A 441 29.50 -11.70 21.20
C ALA A 441 29.67 -13.08 21.86
N ASN A 442 28.84 -14.05 21.48
CA ASN A 442 28.84 -15.42 22.01
C ASN A 442 28.68 -15.53 23.55
N ALA A 443 28.27 -14.48 24.24
CA ALA A 443 27.98 -14.58 25.64
C ALA A 443 26.65 -15.31 25.89
N THR A 444 26.54 -16.07 26.99
CA THR A 444 25.34 -16.79 27.38
C THR A 444 24.76 -16.20 28.66
N ILE A 445 23.47 -15.84 28.60
CA ILE A 445 22.71 -15.37 29.76
C ILE A 445 21.79 -16.51 30.21
N VAL A 446 22.09 -17.09 31.36
CA VAL A 446 21.25 -18.15 31.94
C VAL A 446 19.97 -17.52 32.49
N CYS A 447 18.82 -18.15 32.19
CA CYS A 447 17.51 -17.66 32.60
C CYS A 447 17.36 -17.49 34.11
N GLY A 448 16.54 -16.53 34.53
CA GLY A 448 16.34 -16.18 35.93
C GLY A 448 17.38 -15.20 36.46
N HIS A 449 18.29 -14.71 35.64
CA HIS A 449 19.28 -13.72 35.98
C HIS A 449 19.14 -12.45 35.16
N SER A 450 19.34 -11.30 35.80
CA SER A 450 19.19 -9.98 35.18
C SER A 450 20.53 -9.25 35.07
N LEU A 451 20.64 -8.35 34.07
CA LEU A 451 21.75 -7.43 33.94
C LEU A 451 21.30 -6.04 34.34
N GLY A 452 21.98 -5.42 35.33
CA GLY A 452 21.68 -4.06 35.76
C GLY A 452 21.99 -3.01 34.68
N GLU A 453 21.52 -1.78 34.91
CA GLU A 453 21.72 -0.67 33.98
C GLU A 453 23.19 -0.50 33.62
N HIS A 454 23.45 -0.33 32.30
CA HIS A 454 24.78 -0.12 31.76
C HIS A 454 25.82 -1.20 32.12
N ALA A 455 25.39 -2.38 32.57
CA ALA A 455 26.29 -3.51 32.80
C ALA A 455 26.93 -3.95 31.48
N PHE A 456 28.17 -4.42 31.55
CA PHE A 456 28.94 -4.85 30.39
C PHE A 456 29.37 -6.32 30.54
N VAL A 457 28.82 -7.19 29.72
CA VAL A 457 29.20 -8.61 29.67
C VAL A 457 30.22 -8.82 28.57
N GLY A 458 31.39 -9.28 28.89
CA GLY A 458 32.46 -9.57 27.94
C GLY A 458 32.09 -10.71 26.99
N ALA A 459 32.71 -10.72 25.79
CA ALA A 459 32.46 -11.76 24.81
C ALA A 459 32.78 -13.17 25.33
N GLY A 460 32.00 -14.18 24.95
CA GLY A 460 32.16 -15.58 25.36
C GLY A 460 31.88 -15.87 26.82
N SER A 461 31.34 -14.94 27.58
CA SER A 461 31.06 -15.10 29.00
C SER A 461 29.80 -15.89 29.29
N VAL A 462 29.70 -16.55 30.45
CA VAL A 462 28.49 -17.25 30.89
C VAL A 462 27.99 -16.63 32.21
N VAL A 463 26.90 -15.88 32.11
CA VAL A 463 26.26 -15.22 33.24
C VAL A 463 25.35 -16.20 33.96
N THR A 464 25.66 -16.49 35.22
CA THR A 464 24.94 -17.45 36.07
C THR A 464 24.42 -16.83 37.36
N LYS A 465 24.48 -15.50 37.50
CA LYS A 465 24.00 -14.69 38.63
C LYS A 465 23.60 -13.31 38.09
N ASP A 466 22.80 -12.58 38.85
CA ASP A 466 22.53 -11.18 38.57
C ASP A 466 23.81 -10.36 38.49
N VAL A 467 23.84 -9.43 37.55
CA VAL A 467 24.98 -8.53 37.32
C VAL A 467 24.58 -7.13 37.79
N PRO A 468 25.33 -6.52 38.72
CA PRO A 468 25.04 -5.17 39.20
C PRO A 468 25.13 -4.11 38.09
N ALA A 469 24.44 -2.98 38.28
CA ALA A 469 24.54 -1.85 37.38
C ALA A 469 25.99 -1.38 37.20
N TYR A 470 26.36 -1.03 35.96
CA TYR A 470 27.70 -0.58 35.57
C TYR A 470 28.83 -1.62 35.73
N ALA A 471 28.56 -2.85 36.19
CA ALA A 471 29.59 -3.86 36.36
C ALA A 471 30.09 -4.40 35.02
N ILE A 472 31.42 -4.54 34.91
CA ILE A 472 32.09 -5.27 33.83
C ILE A 472 32.28 -6.70 34.29
N VAL A 473 31.63 -7.66 33.62
CA VAL A 473 31.75 -9.09 33.95
C VAL A 473 32.25 -9.89 32.75
N TYR A 474 33.12 -10.87 33.01
CA TYR A 474 33.53 -11.84 31.98
C TYR A 474 34.00 -13.16 32.61
N GLY A 475 34.16 -14.19 31.76
CA GLY A 475 34.57 -15.53 32.13
C GLY A 475 33.42 -16.54 32.16
N ASN A 476 33.75 -17.80 32.47
CA ASN A 476 32.80 -18.91 32.63
C ASN A 476 33.08 -19.66 33.97
N PRO A 477 32.24 -19.44 35.00
CA PRO A 477 31.15 -18.48 35.09
C PRO A 477 31.66 -17.02 35.16
N ALA A 478 30.85 -16.08 34.68
CA ALA A 478 31.19 -14.65 34.71
C ALA A 478 31.39 -14.11 36.12
N ARG A 479 32.39 -13.23 36.30
CA ARG A 479 32.71 -12.56 37.55
C ARG A 479 32.90 -11.07 37.30
N ILE A 480 32.76 -10.25 38.31
CA ILE A 480 33.01 -8.81 38.27
C ILE A 480 34.51 -8.57 38.19
N HIS A 481 34.95 -7.81 37.19
CA HIS A 481 36.36 -7.42 36.97
C HIS A 481 36.56 -5.92 37.01
N GLY A 482 35.48 -5.13 37.03
CA GLY A 482 35.54 -3.69 37.08
C GLY A 482 34.18 -3.06 36.83
N TRP A 483 34.20 -1.79 36.48
CA TRP A 483 33.00 -0.98 36.29
C TRP A 483 33.13 -0.14 35.02
N ALA A 484 32.04 0.07 34.33
CA ALA A 484 31.96 0.85 33.10
C ALA A 484 31.16 2.13 33.28
N CYS A 485 31.58 3.17 32.62
CA CYS A 485 30.79 4.37 32.38
C CYS A 485 29.63 4.09 31.43
N GLN A 486 28.58 4.88 31.45
CA GLN A 486 27.52 4.86 30.44
C GLN A 486 28.04 4.98 29.00
N CYS A 487 29.20 5.60 28.77
CA CYS A 487 29.84 5.68 27.45
C CYS A 487 30.64 4.42 27.08
N GLY A 488 30.67 3.39 27.93
CA GLY A 488 31.34 2.12 27.70
C GLY A 488 32.82 2.09 28.14
N GLN A 489 33.40 3.21 28.60
CA GLN A 489 34.79 3.24 29.07
C GLN A 489 34.91 2.70 30.52
N PRO A 490 36.01 2.01 30.84
CA PRO A 490 36.26 1.56 32.21
C PRO A 490 36.33 2.74 33.19
N LEU A 491 35.87 2.52 34.44
CA LEU A 491 35.94 3.47 35.53
C LEU A 491 37.01 3.04 36.50
N GLU A 492 37.93 3.96 36.83
CA GLU A 492 38.93 3.80 37.88
C GLU A 492 38.42 4.52 39.14
N PHE A 493 38.15 3.75 40.20
CA PHE A 493 37.68 4.29 41.46
C PHE A 493 38.87 4.62 42.39
N VAL A 494 38.90 5.86 42.83
CA VAL A 494 39.76 6.30 43.93
C VAL A 494 38.88 6.43 45.17
N LYS A 495 39.04 5.51 46.11
CA LYS A 495 38.11 5.27 47.21
C LYS A 495 36.74 4.88 46.67
N ASP A 496 35.72 5.74 46.82
CA ASP A 496 34.35 5.53 46.42
C ASP A 496 33.91 6.37 45.19
N LYS A 497 34.84 7.10 44.56
CA LYS A 497 34.52 8.03 43.47
C LYS A 497 35.33 7.73 42.21
N ALA A 498 34.66 7.88 41.08
CA ALA A 498 35.30 7.81 39.76
C ALA A 498 34.77 8.94 38.86
N THR A 499 35.67 9.47 38.01
CA THR A 499 35.31 10.38 36.91
C THR A 499 35.75 9.74 35.61
N CYS A 500 34.84 9.56 34.67
CA CYS A 500 35.17 8.99 33.37
C CYS A 500 36.13 9.90 32.60
N ALA A 501 37.29 9.38 32.24
CA ALA A 501 38.29 10.14 31.51
C ALA A 501 37.83 10.60 30.11
N ALA A 502 36.91 9.86 29.46
CA ALA A 502 36.45 10.15 28.13
C ALA A 502 35.28 11.15 28.07
N CYS A 503 34.35 11.09 29.01
CA CYS A 503 33.10 11.91 28.94
C CYS A 503 32.84 12.77 30.19
N GLY A 504 33.70 12.72 31.20
CA GLY A 504 33.63 13.55 32.40
C GLY A 504 32.53 13.17 33.41
N ARG A 505 31.71 12.16 33.14
CA ARG A 505 30.64 11.69 34.04
C ARG A 505 31.23 11.19 35.37
N LYS A 506 30.56 11.53 36.46
CA LYS A 506 31.01 11.20 37.84
C LYS A 506 30.17 10.07 38.42
N TYR A 507 30.80 9.20 39.15
CA TYR A 507 30.18 8.03 39.76
C TYR A 507 30.62 7.87 41.22
N ARG A 508 29.70 7.31 42.00
CA ARG A 508 29.98 6.88 43.39
C ARG A 508 29.73 5.39 43.50
N LYS A 509 30.58 4.72 44.27
CA LYS A 509 30.51 3.28 44.56
C LYS A 509 30.29 3.06 46.06
N ASP A 510 29.33 2.20 46.41
CA ASP A 510 29.10 1.71 47.77
C ASP A 510 29.01 0.17 47.72
N GLY A 511 30.03 -0.53 48.23
CA GLY A 511 30.18 -1.97 48.06
C GLY A 511 30.26 -2.36 46.57
N GLU A 512 29.29 -3.15 46.07
CA GLU A 512 29.16 -3.51 44.66
C GLU A 512 28.10 -2.66 43.91
N GLU A 513 27.53 -1.66 44.55
CA GLU A 513 26.62 -0.72 43.95
C GLU A 513 27.35 0.50 43.41
N VAL A 514 27.18 0.77 42.13
CA VAL A 514 27.69 1.99 41.46
C VAL A 514 26.49 2.83 41.04
N ARG A 515 26.56 4.13 41.30
CA ARG A 515 25.53 5.11 40.93
C ARG A 515 26.16 6.27 40.19
N PHE A 516 25.46 6.73 39.16
CA PHE A 516 25.80 7.97 38.49
C PHE A 516 25.42 9.18 39.34
N GLU A 517 26.36 10.12 39.50
CA GLU A 517 26.09 11.38 40.20
C GLU A 517 25.61 12.42 39.17
N GLU A 518 24.30 12.75 39.17
CA GLU A 518 23.78 13.84 38.36
C GLU A 518 24.40 15.16 38.85
N GLU A 519 24.96 15.94 37.94
CA GLU A 519 25.26 17.34 38.20
C GLU A 519 23.92 18.08 38.41
N LYS A 520 23.64 18.51 39.64
CA LYS A 520 22.57 19.50 39.85
C LYS A 520 22.91 20.74 39.04
N ARG A 521 22.18 20.91 37.90
CA ARG A 521 22.17 22.18 37.17
C ARG A 521 21.50 23.26 37.95
#